data_fa2aab62e851060c9bea5f4593a1e412
#
_entry.id   fa2aab62e851060c9bea5f4593a1e412
#
_cell.length_a   1.000
_cell.length_b   1.000
_cell.length_c   1.000
_cell.angle_alpha   90.00
_cell.angle_beta   90.00
_cell.angle_gamma   90.00
#
_symmetry.space_group_name_H-M   'P 1'
#
loop_
_entity.id
_entity.type
_entity.pdbx_description
1 polymer ?
#
loop_
_entity_poly.entity_id
_entity_poly.type
_entity_poly.pdbx_seq_one_letter_code
_entity_poly.pdbx_strand_id
1 'polypeptide(L)'
;MAKKKPNYKLRRNLAKAFLVLIIIIPIVLINRVKLAHLPLYLSNTKYTDIIDAMFEIKYTGSEAKSTLNYLKEKKKINDNTDDYILKLYNKGYSKNTIDYLIRNLNKSQITDFLDKKYNKDFEEYIKLDLFKYSKYNRYTKYQSKHKDLSLEDVVIRVELNMDKTYYEDSEFIKNPDEITTLSNKYFEIPEDYEPKDLIDMDDDYANNTYRTLKLRKEAYEKFKEMCDASRKDGVKFYAESAYRSYDYQNIIYKNYINENGQEKADKYAARPGFSEHELGLALDLANIWTITTKGEEYKWLTKNAYKYGYIIRYKKEWEDITGYSAESWHIRYVGVKAASVIQKENITYEEYYAKYILTKKSSK
;
A
#
# COMPACT_ATOMS: atom_id res chain seq x y z
N MET A 1 -16.93 -83.84 2.10
CA MET A 1 -17.16 -82.38 1.88
C MET A 1 -16.75 -82.02 0.46
N ALA A 2 -17.72 -81.81 -0.45
CA ALA A 2 -17.39 -81.41 -1.83
C ALA A 2 -17.05 -79.95 -1.92
N LYS A 3 -15.84 -79.59 -2.34
CA LYS A 3 -15.43 -78.20 -2.60
C LYS A 3 -16.24 -77.64 -3.78
N LYS A 4 -17.12 -76.67 -3.51
CA LYS A 4 -17.82 -75.91 -4.56
C LYS A 4 -16.80 -75.29 -5.51
N LYS A 5 -16.81 -75.62 -6.79
CA LYS A 5 -15.97 -75.02 -7.83
C LYS A 5 -16.31 -73.53 -7.93
N PRO A 6 -15.27 -72.65 -7.97
CA PRO A 6 -15.51 -71.21 -8.07
C PRO A 6 -16.19 -70.84 -9.37
N ASN A 7 -17.28 -70.06 -9.28
CA ASN A 7 -18.05 -69.61 -10.42
C ASN A 7 -17.30 -68.57 -11.26
N TYR A 8 -16.48 -69.04 -12.18
CA TYR A 8 -15.63 -68.19 -13.06
C TYR A 8 -16.47 -67.24 -13.93
N LYS A 9 -17.73 -67.60 -14.26
CA LYS A 9 -18.62 -66.72 -15.03
C LYS A 9 -19.05 -65.49 -14.23
N LEU A 10 -19.33 -65.67 -12.95
CA LEU A 10 -19.68 -64.58 -12.03
C LEU A 10 -18.52 -63.69 -11.81
N ARG A 11 -17.28 -64.17 -11.57
CA ARG A 11 -16.06 -63.38 -11.40
C ARG A 11 -15.73 -62.58 -12.64
N ARG A 12 -15.87 -63.15 -13.84
CA ARG A 12 -15.62 -62.44 -15.10
C ARG A 12 -16.65 -61.33 -15.35
N ASN A 13 -17.94 -61.56 -14.96
CA ASN A 13 -18.94 -60.49 -15.08
C ASN A 13 -18.77 -59.38 -14.04
N LEU A 14 -18.37 -59.71 -12.84
CA LEU A 14 -18.01 -58.71 -11.81
C LEU A 14 -16.79 -57.90 -12.24
N ALA A 15 -15.76 -58.52 -12.79
CA ALA A 15 -14.57 -57.81 -13.29
C ALA A 15 -14.92 -56.89 -14.47
N LYS A 16 -15.80 -57.32 -15.39
CA LYS A 16 -16.31 -56.47 -16.49
C LYS A 16 -17.14 -55.29 -15.95
N ALA A 17 -18.03 -55.55 -14.98
CA ALA A 17 -18.83 -54.51 -14.35
C ALA A 17 -17.92 -53.49 -13.59
N PHE A 18 -16.85 -53.95 -12.94
CA PHE A 18 -15.88 -53.11 -12.25
C PHE A 18 -15.06 -52.26 -13.23
N LEU A 19 -14.66 -52.86 -14.37
CA LEU A 19 -13.95 -52.14 -15.45
C LEU A 19 -14.82 -51.05 -16.09
N VAL A 20 -16.11 -51.38 -16.31
CA VAL A 20 -17.11 -50.44 -16.82
C VAL A 20 -17.32 -49.27 -15.82
N LEU A 21 -17.39 -49.57 -14.53
CA LEU A 21 -17.51 -48.55 -13.48
C LEU A 21 -16.27 -47.67 -13.41
N ILE A 22 -15.07 -48.20 -13.50
CA ILE A 22 -13.80 -47.43 -13.46
C ILE A 22 -13.67 -46.52 -14.69
N ILE A 23 -14.18 -46.91 -15.86
CA ILE A 23 -14.09 -46.11 -17.10
C ILE A 23 -15.30 -45.18 -17.25
N ILE A 24 -16.52 -45.65 -16.98
CA ILE A 24 -17.74 -44.87 -17.19
C ILE A 24 -17.93 -43.78 -16.10
N ILE A 25 -17.61 -44.07 -14.84
CA ILE A 25 -17.77 -43.07 -13.76
C ILE A 25 -16.96 -41.82 -14.01
N PRO A 26 -15.66 -41.86 -14.35
CA PRO A 26 -14.89 -40.66 -14.71
C PRO A 26 -15.45 -39.93 -15.93
N ILE A 27 -15.85 -40.69 -16.99
CA ILE A 27 -16.43 -40.09 -18.21
C ILE A 27 -17.75 -39.40 -17.89
N VAL A 28 -18.61 -40.00 -17.07
CA VAL A 28 -19.88 -39.40 -16.63
C VAL A 28 -19.66 -38.22 -15.71
N LEU A 29 -18.66 -38.25 -14.85
CA LEU A 29 -18.31 -37.12 -13.99
C LEU A 29 -17.73 -35.91 -14.79
N ILE A 30 -16.85 -36.17 -15.75
CA ILE A 30 -16.33 -35.16 -16.68
C ILE A 30 -17.47 -34.57 -17.52
N ASN A 31 -18.36 -35.39 -18.05
CA ASN A 31 -19.52 -34.91 -18.81
C ASN A 31 -20.54 -34.17 -17.93
N ARG A 32 -20.67 -34.50 -16.64
CA ARG A 32 -21.56 -33.77 -15.73
C ARG A 32 -21.06 -32.34 -15.47
N VAL A 33 -19.75 -32.12 -15.30
CA VAL A 33 -19.17 -30.79 -15.15
C VAL A 33 -19.42 -29.98 -16.42
N LYS A 34 -19.16 -30.56 -17.62
CA LYS A 34 -19.42 -29.89 -18.90
C LYS A 34 -20.91 -29.58 -19.11
N LEU A 35 -21.81 -30.49 -18.74
CA LEU A 35 -23.25 -30.29 -18.82
C LEU A 35 -23.74 -29.21 -17.83
N ALA A 36 -23.27 -29.22 -16.61
CA ALA A 36 -23.62 -28.20 -15.61
C ALA A 36 -23.20 -26.77 -16.02
N HIS A 37 -22.16 -26.66 -16.85
CA HIS A 37 -21.62 -25.40 -17.31
C HIS A 37 -21.71 -25.20 -18.83
N LEU A 38 -22.63 -25.94 -19.47
CA LEU A 38 -22.82 -25.93 -20.93
C LEU A 38 -22.94 -24.54 -21.55
N PRO A 39 -23.64 -23.54 -20.95
CA PRO A 39 -23.68 -22.19 -21.50
C PRO A 39 -22.31 -21.52 -21.59
N LEU A 40 -21.40 -21.78 -20.64
CA LEU A 40 -20.05 -21.27 -20.66
C LEU A 40 -19.22 -21.83 -21.82
N TYR A 41 -19.32 -23.16 -22.06
CA TYR A 41 -18.66 -23.81 -23.18
C TYR A 41 -19.22 -23.39 -24.53
N LEU A 42 -20.54 -23.34 -24.69
CA LEU A 42 -21.20 -22.93 -25.94
C LEU A 42 -20.87 -21.49 -26.33
N SER A 43 -20.79 -20.60 -25.36
CA SER A 43 -20.42 -19.20 -25.61
C SER A 43 -18.90 -18.96 -25.79
N ASN A 44 -18.08 -19.99 -25.57
CA ASN A 44 -16.61 -19.87 -25.57
C ASN A 44 -15.93 -21.08 -26.24
N THR A 45 -16.50 -21.61 -27.35
CA THR A 45 -16.01 -22.80 -28.03
C THR A 45 -14.53 -22.79 -28.41
N LYS A 46 -13.96 -21.59 -28.59
CA LYS A 46 -12.55 -21.37 -28.93
C LYS A 46 -11.59 -21.51 -27.70
N TYR A 47 -12.13 -21.58 -26.50
CA TYR A 47 -11.37 -21.55 -25.25
C TYR A 47 -11.70 -22.73 -24.32
N THR A 48 -12.16 -23.86 -24.88
CA THR A 48 -12.59 -25.03 -24.11
C THR A 48 -11.46 -25.59 -23.26
N ASP A 49 -10.22 -25.63 -23.77
CA ASP A 49 -9.07 -26.19 -23.07
C ASP A 49 -8.72 -25.33 -21.82
N ILE A 50 -8.82 -23.99 -21.95
CA ILE A 50 -8.64 -23.07 -20.82
C ILE A 50 -9.73 -23.28 -19.76
N ILE A 51 -10.99 -23.47 -20.20
CA ILE A 51 -12.13 -23.73 -19.31
C ILE A 51 -11.93 -25.09 -18.60
N ASP A 52 -11.49 -26.12 -19.32
CA ASP A 52 -11.22 -27.47 -18.77
C ASP A 52 -10.07 -27.34 -17.71
N ALA A 53 -8.98 -26.66 -18.02
CA ALA A 53 -7.89 -26.42 -17.07
C ALA A 53 -8.36 -25.68 -15.81
N MET A 54 -9.21 -24.65 -15.95
CA MET A 54 -9.78 -23.94 -14.81
C MET A 54 -10.64 -24.86 -13.93
N PHE A 55 -11.48 -25.71 -14.51
CA PHE A 55 -12.30 -26.66 -13.73
C PHE A 55 -11.45 -27.75 -13.07
N GLU A 56 -10.36 -28.19 -13.69
CA GLU A 56 -9.43 -29.16 -13.11
C GLU A 56 -8.84 -28.62 -11.80
N ILE A 57 -8.50 -27.35 -11.76
CA ILE A 57 -7.99 -26.68 -10.55
C ILE A 57 -9.10 -26.07 -9.67
N LYS A 58 -10.34 -26.54 -9.84
CA LYS A 58 -11.50 -26.26 -8.98
C LYS A 58 -12.04 -24.83 -9.02
N TYR A 59 -11.99 -24.17 -10.17
CA TYR A 59 -12.79 -22.97 -10.38
C TYR A 59 -14.29 -23.32 -10.36
N THR A 60 -15.09 -22.43 -9.81
CA THR A 60 -16.54 -22.44 -10.02
C THR A 60 -16.89 -21.90 -11.41
N GLY A 61 -18.09 -22.15 -11.90
CA GLY A 61 -18.53 -21.62 -13.20
C GLY A 61 -18.50 -20.09 -13.28
N SER A 62 -18.81 -19.41 -12.17
CA SER A 62 -18.75 -17.93 -12.09
C SER A 62 -17.31 -17.41 -12.10
N GLU A 63 -16.41 -18.05 -11.39
CA GLU A 63 -14.98 -17.71 -11.38
C GLU A 63 -14.36 -17.91 -12.77
N ALA A 64 -14.58 -19.09 -13.39
CA ALA A 64 -14.08 -19.39 -14.73
C ALA A 64 -14.60 -18.38 -15.76
N LYS A 65 -15.89 -18.03 -15.72
CA LYS A 65 -16.49 -17.01 -16.59
C LYS A 65 -15.85 -15.62 -16.37
N SER A 66 -15.68 -15.20 -15.13
CA SER A 66 -15.07 -13.92 -14.76
C SER A 66 -13.63 -13.83 -15.25
N THR A 67 -12.81 -14.85 -14.96
CA THR A 67 -11.42 -14.91 -15.36
C THR A 67 -11.28 -14.94 -16.88
N LEU A 68 -12.04 -15.78 -17.58
CA LEU A 68 -11.99 -15.87 -19.03
C LEU A 68 -12.38 -14.54 -19.70
N ASN A 69 -13.42 -13.86 -19.21
CA ASN A 69 -13.85 -12.57 -19.74
C ASN A 69 -12.75 -11.52 -19.54
N TYR A 70 -12.13 -11.47 -18.37
CA TYR A 70 -10.99 -10.57 -18.09
C TYR A 70 -9.82 -10.83 -19.05
N LEU A 71 -9.42 -12.10 -19.21
CA LEU A 71 -8.30 -12.47 -20.08
C LEU A 71 -8.58 -12.10 -21.55
N LYS A 72 -9.83 -12.27 -22.01
CA LYS A 72 -10.27 -11.86 -23.36
C LYS A 72 -10.21 -10.35 -23.53
N GLU A 73 -10.82 -9.58 -22.61
CA GLU A 73 -10.85 -8.13 -22.62
C GLU A 73 -9.42 -7.53 -22.64
N LYS A 74 -8.55 -8.05 -21.79
CA LYS A 74 -7.16 -7.58 -21.68
C LYS A 74 -6.20 -8.21 -22.69
N LYS A 75 -6.71 -9.03 -23.64
CA LYS A 75 -5.91 -9.74 -24.67
C LYS A 75 -4.76 -10.55 -24.09
N LYS A 76 -4.99 -11.23 -22.97
CA LYS A 76 -3.98 -12.00 -22.24
C LYS A 76 -3.96 -13.50 -22.59
N ILE A 77 -4.93 -13.98 -23.36
CA ILE A 77 -4.97 -15.37 -23.81
C ILE A 77 -3.90 -15.61 -24.89
N ASN A 78 -3.15 -16.67 -24.71
CA ASN A 78 -2.22 -17.22 -25.70
C ASN A 78 -2.38 -18.75 -25.79
N ASP A 79 -1.69 -19.38 -26.74
CA ASP A 79 -1.85 -20.81 -27.04
C ASP A 79 -1.40 -21.77 -25.92
N ASN A 80 -0.78 -21.23 -24.85
CA ASN A 80 -0.30 -22.02 -23.71
C ASN A 80 -1.01 -21.65 -22.40
N THR A 81 -2.11 -20.90 -22.44
CA THR A 81 -2.76 -20.41 -21.22
C THR A 81 -3.28 -21.54 -20.35
N ASP A 82 -3.86 -22.57 -20.93
CA ASP A 82 -4.31 -23.80 -20.27
C ASP A 82 -3.12 -24.57 -19.65
N ASP A 83 -2.05 -24.75 -20.39
CA ASP A 83 -0.83 -25.40 -19.93
C ASP A 83 -0.17 -24.65 -18.77
N TYR A 84 -0.18 -23.30 -18.78
CA TYR A 84 0.30 -22.50 -17.65
C TYR A 84 -0.52 -22.72 -16.39
N ILE A 85 -1.86 -22.76 -16.51
CA ILE A 85 -2.76 -23.02 -15.39
C ILE A 85 -2.40 -24.36 -14.72
N LEU A 86 -2.28 -25.43 -15.53
CA LEU A 86 -1.99 -26.77 -15.04
C LEU A 86 -0.57 -26.89 -14.47
N LYS A 87 0.44 -26.32 -15.14
CA LYS A 87 1.82 -26.33 -14.66
C LYS A 87 1.99 -25.60 -13.33
N LEU A 88 1.34 -24.46 -13.16
CA LEU A 88 1.36 -23.72 -11.90
C LEU A 88 0.67 -24.51 -10.77
N TYR A 89 -0.46 -25.14 -11.07
CA TYR A 89 -1.16 -26.01 -10.12
C TYR A 89 -0.32 -27.21 -9.70
N ASN A 90 0.26 -27.93 -10.66
CA ASN A 90 1.15 -29.06 -10.40
C ASN A 90 2.42 -28.68 -9.64
N LYS A 91 2.83 -27.40 -9.74
CA LYS A 91 3.94 -26.84 -8.96
C LYS A 91 3.56 -26.57 -7.50
N GLY A 92 2.27 -26.58 -7.16
CA GLY A 92 1.75 -26.42 -5.81
C GLY A 92 1.10 -25.08 -5.49
N TYR A 93 0.96 -24.20 -6.48
CA TYR A 93 0.31 -22.90 -6.27
C TYR A 93 -1.20 -23.03 -6.14
N SER A 94 -1.78 -22.22 -5.25
CA SER A 94 -3.22 -22.16 -5.04
C SER A 94 -3.96 -21.58 -6.25
N LYS A 95 -5.24 -21.90 -6.39
CA LYS A 95 -6.13 -21.33 -7.42
C LYS A 95 -6.05 -19.78 -7.46
N ASN A 96 -6.05 -19.14 -6.31
CA ASN A 96 -6.01 -17.68 -6.22
C ASN A 96 -4.68 -17.11 -6.75
N THR A 97 -3.57 -17.77 -6.45
CA THR A 97 -2.27 -17.41 -6.97
C THR A 97 -2.20 -17.58 -8.48
N ILE A 98 -2.74 -18.67 -8.99
CA ILE A 98 -2.80 -18.93 -10.44
C ILE A 98 -3.66 -17.87 -11.13
N ASP A 99 -4.84 -17.53 -10.59
CA ASP A 99 -5.71 -16.47 -11.12
C ASP A 99 -4.97 -15.12 -11.15
N TYR A 100 -4.27 -14.77 -10.06
CA TYR A 100 -3.43 -13.57 -10.02
C TYR A 100 -2.36 -13.57 -11.13
N LEU A 101 -1.62 -14.66 -11.27
CA LEU A 101 -0.52 -14.76 -12.23
C LEU A 101 -1.00 -14.64 -13.68
N ILE A 102 -2.04 -15.36 -14.07
CA ILE A 102 -2.56 -15.33 -15.46
C ILE A 102 -3.23 -13.99 -15.80
N ARG A 103 -3.80 -13.28 -14.81
CA ARG A 103 -4.37 -11.94 -15.00
C ARG A 103 -3.32 -10.85 -15.08
N ASN A 104 -2.24 -10.95 -14.34
CA ASN A 104 -1.29 -9.83 -14.17
C ASN A 104 -0.01 -9.98 -15.00
N LEU A 105 0.46 -11.20 -15.25
CA LEU A 105 1.71 -11.43 -15.98
C LEU A 105 1.50 -11.61 -17.48
N ASN A 106 2.54 -11.31 -18.26
CA ASN A 106 2.61 -11.67 -19.68
C ASN A 106 3.26 -13.05 -19.84
N LYS A 107 3.29 -13.57 -21.09
CA LYS A 107 3.82 -14.88 -21.42
C LYS A 107 5.25 -15.10 -20.89
N SER A 108 6.16 -14.17 -21.15
CA SER A 108 7.57 -14.29 -20.71
C SER A 108 7.65 -14.34 -19.18
N GLN A 109 6.94 -13.46 -18.48
CA GLN A 109 6.93 -13.43 -17.03
C GLN A 109 6.37 -14.72 -16.39
N ILE A 110 5.32 -15.33 -16.99
CA ILE A 110 4.80 -16.62 -16.52
C ILE A 110 5.82 -17.73 -16.74
N THR A 111 6.49 -17.76 -17.89
CA THR A 111 7.54 -18.73 -18.19
C THR A 111 8.69 -18.59 -17.18
N ASP A 112 9.21 -17.38 -16.97
CA ASP A 112 10.25 -17.11 -15.97
C ASP A 112 9.83 -17.51 -14.56
N PHE A 113 8.53 -17.35 -14.25
CA PHE A 113 7.97 -17.74 -12.95
C PHE A 113 7.88 -19.28 -12.83
N LEU A 114 7.54 -19.96 -13.90
CA LEU A 114 7.48 -21.43 -13.95
C LEU A 114 8.87 -22.07 -13.78
N ASP A 115 9.95 -21.42 -14.23
CA ASP A 115 11.32 -21.91 -14.09
C ASP A 115 11.84 -21.81 -12.64
N LYS A 116 11.24 -20.95 -11.81
CA LYS A 116 11.61 -20.79 -10.39
C LYS A 116 11.01 -21.92 -9.54
N LYS A 117 11.67 -22.23 -8.41
CA LYS A 117 11.09 -23.16 -7.42
C LYS A 117 9.82 -22.58 -6.81
N TYR A 118 8.91 -23.47 -6.35
CA TYR A 118 7.76 -23.06 -5.55
C TYR A 118 8.19 -22.22 -4.36
N ASN A 119 7.49 -21.10 -4.15
CA ASN A 119 7.72 -20.21 -3.01
C ASN A 119 6.40 -19.93 -2.31
N LYS A 120 6.25 -20.44 -1.09
CA LYS A 120 5.06 -20.22 -0.26
C LYS A 120 4.86 -18.76 0.09
N ASP A 121 5.92 -17.99 0.33
CA ASP A 121 5.82 -16.58 0.69
C ASP A 121 5.19 -15.76 -0.43
N PHE A 122 5.37 -16.16 -1.69
CA PHE A 122 4.71 -15.51 -2.82
C PHE A 122 3.18 -15.56 -2.69
N GLU A 123 2.62 -16.65 -2.19
CA GLU A 123 1.16 -16.78 -1.97
C GLU A 123 0.64 -15.83 -0.89
N GLU A 124 1.46 -15.46 0.07
CA GLU A 124 1.09 -14.48 1.08
C GLU A 124 1.21 -13.05 0.53
N TYR A 125 2.24 -12.76 -0.26
CA TYR A 125 2.40 -11.44 -0.89
C TYR A 125 1.23 -11.06 -1.80
N ILE A 126 0.72 -11.98 -2.61
CA ILE A 126 -0.39 -11.68 -3.55
C ILE A 126 -1.71 -11.34 -2.87
N LYS A 127 -1.86 -11.64 -1.58
CA LYS A 127 -3.05 -11.28 -0.79
C LYS A 127 -3.03 -9.82 -0.34
N LEU A 128 -1.89 -9.15 -0.48
CA LEU A 128 -1.70 -7.78 -0.02
C LEU A 128 -2.12 -6.78 -1.11
N ASP A 129 -3.00 -5.85 -0.78
CA ASP A 129 -3.61 -4.90 -1.72
C ASP A 129 -2.60 -4.05 -2.50
N LEU A 130 -1.45 -3.76 -1.90
CA LEU A 130 -0.39 -2.96 -2.49
C LEU A 130 0.64 -3.78 -3.29
N PHE A 131 0.54 -5.10 -3.25
CA PHE A 131 1.54 -5.96 -3.89
C PHE A 131 1.58 -5.75 -5.41
N LYS A 132 2.79 -5.60 -5.95
CA LYS A 132 3.07 -5.51 -7.39
C LYS A 132 4.15 -6.52 -7.76
N TYR A 133 3.85 -7.43 -8.67
CA TYR A 133 4.82 -8.44 -9.13
C TYR A 133 6.12 -7.81 -9.63
N SER A 134 6.05 -6.68 -10.32
CA SER A 134 7.22 -5.96 -10.83
C SER A 134 8.21 -5.55 -9.73
N LYS A 135 7.76 -5.43 -8.49
CA LYS A 135 8.58 -5.08 -7.33
C LYS A 135 8.92 -6.28 -6.44
N TYR A 136 8.53 -7.50 -6.80
CA TYR A 136 8.70 -8.68 -5.94
C TYR A 136 10.14 -8.90 -5.47
N ASN A 137 11.12 -8.69 -6.35
CA ASN A 137 12.54 -8.79 -5.98
C ASN A 137 12.95 -7.73 -4.95
N ARG A 138 12.35 -6.53 -4.98
CA ARG A 138 12.61 -5.47 -3.99
C ARG A 138 12.05 -5.88 -2.63
N TYR A 139 10.82 -6.40 -2.58
CA TYR A 139 10.21 -6.89 -1.33
C TYR A 139 11.05 -7.98 -0.68
N THR A 140 11.42 -9.02 -1.43
CA THR A 140 12.22 -10.15 -0.90
C THR A 140 13.61 -9.71 -0.45
N LYS A 141 14.26 -8.79 -1.18
CA LYS A 141 15.55 -8.21 -0.80
C LYS A 141 15.44 -7.37 0.48
N TYR A 142 14.39 -6.57 0.61
CA TYR A 142 14.15 -5.75 1.80
C TYR A 142 13.86 -6.63 3.01
N GLN A 143 12.97 -7.62 2.88
CA GLN A 143 12.65 -8.55 3.94
C GLN A 143 13.85 -9.37 4.43
N SER A 144 14.75 -9.77 3.53
CA SER A 144 15.95 -10.51 3.92
C SER A 144 16.83 -9.76 4.92
N LYS A 145 16.77 -8.42 4.90
CA LYS A 145 17.49 -7.50 5.81
C LYS A 145 16.66 -7.11 7.05
N HIS A 146 15.33 -7.21 6.97
CA HIS A 146 14.38 -6.80 8.00
C HIS A 146 13.43 -7.97 8.34
N LYS A 147 13.99 -9.02 8.93
CA LYS A 147 13.28 -10.29 9.21
C LYS A 147 12.20 -10.19 10.28
N ASP A 148 12.23 -9.14 11.07
CA ASP A 148 11.28 -8.79 12.13
C ASP A 148 10.01 -8.13 11.60
N LEU A 149 10.03 -7.63 10.36
CA LEU A 149 8.87 -6.98 9.74
C LEU A 149 7.88 -8.01 9.18
N SER A 150 6.59 -7.69 9.27
CA SER A 150 5.55 -8.43 8.55
C SER A 150 5.68 -8.23 7.04
N LEU A 151 5.09 -9.14 6.24
CA LEU A 151 5.06 -8.97 4.77
C LEU A 151 4.32 -7.71 4.34
N GLU A 152 3.27 -7.32 5.08
CA GLU A 152 2.52 -6.08 4.84
C GLU A 152 3.41 -4.85 5.06
N ASP A 153 4.17 -4.80 6.17
CA ASP A 153 5.10 -3.70 6.44
C ASP A 153 6.20 -3.63 5.38
N VAL A 154 6.73 -4.78 4.95
CA VAL A 154 7.71 -4.86 3.86
C VAL A 154 7.15 -4.25 2.58
N VAL A 155 5.92 -4.61 2.20
CA VAL A 155 5.27 -4.07 0.99
C VAL A 155 5.03 -2.57 1.14
N ILE A 156 4.50 -2.11 2.27
CA ILE A 156 4.29 -0.69 2.56
C ILE A 156 5.60 0.09 2.42
N ARG A 157 6.66 -0.35 3.09
CA ARG A 157 7.96 0.35 3.08
C ARG A 157 8.58 0.41 1.68
N VAL A 158 8.50 -0.68 0.91
CA VAL A 158 9.01 -0.70 -0.47
C VAL A 158 8.14 0.13 -1.42
N GLU A 159 6.82 0.17 -1.24
CA GLU A 159 5.94 1.06 -2.01
C GLU A 159 6.21 2.54 -1.71
N LEU A 160 6.73 2.85 -0.54
CA LEU A 160 7.20 4.17 -0.11
C LEU A 160 8.68 4.42 -0.42
N ASN A 161 9.34 3.55 -1.20
CA ASN A 161 10.75 3.64 -1.59
C ASN A 161 11.76 3.57 -0.43
N MET A 162 11.38 3.07 0.74
CA MET A 162 12.27 3.00 1.91
C MET A 162 13.38 1.94 1.77
N ASP A 163 13.38 1.17 0.69
CA ASP A 163 14.46 0.27 0.29
C ASP A 163 15.54 0.94 -0.56
N LYS A 164 15.34 2.21 -0.92
CA LYS A 164 16.27 3.05 -1.69
C LYS A 164 17.10 3.95 -0.77
N THR A 165 18.09 4.61 -1.33
CA THR A 165 18.85 5.64 -0.61
C THR A 165 18.02 6.93 -0.54
N TYR A 166 17.73 7.39 0.67
CA TYR A 166 16.97 8.63 0.86
C TYR A 166 17.72 9.84 0.30
N TYR A 167 17.00 10.83 -0.22
CA TYR A 167 17.46 12.03 -0.89
C TYR A 167 18.20 11.84 -2.23
N GLU A 168 18.76 10.63 -2.51
CA GLU A 168 19.47 10.35 -3.74
C GLU A 168 18.57 9.68 -4.78
N ASP A 169 17.72 8.75 -4.33
CA ASP A 169 16.77 8.00 -5.16
C ASP A 169 15.33 8.49 -4.98
N SER A 170 15.13 9.79 -4.68
CA SER A 170 13.82 10.39 -4.47
C SER A 170 12.97 10.40 -5.74
N GLU A 171 11.65 10.49 -5.57
CA GLU A 171 10.69 10.65 -6.65
C GLU A 171 9.97 12.00 -6.51
N PHE A 172 9.87 12.79 -7.59
CA PHE A 172 9.11 14.02 -7.57
C PHE A 172 7.64 13.77 -7.31
N ILE A 173 7.05 14.57 -6.42
CA ILE A 173 5.62 14.59 -6.14
C ILE A 173 4.88 15.10 -7.37
N LYS A 174 3.94 14.30 -7.88
CA LYS A 174 3.18 14.65 -9.10
C LYS A 174 2.11 15.71 -8.86
N ASN A 175 1.49 15.69 -7.67
CA ASN A 175 0.38 16.58 -7.33
C ASN A 175 0.65 17.23 -5.96
N PRO A 176 1.54 18.22 -5.86
CA PRO A 176 1.86 18.87 -4.59
C PRO A 176 0.71 19.70 -4.03
N ASP A 177 -0.27 20.08 -4.84
CA ASP A 177 -1.48 20.81 -4.41
C ASP A 177 -2.48 19.94 -3.63
N GLU A 178 -2.37 18.60 -3.68
CA GLU A 178 -3.25 17.74 -2.90
C GLU A 178 -2.95 17.85 -1.40
N ILE A 179 -3.98 18.06 -0.57
CA ILE A 179 -3.86 18.12 0.90
C ILE A 179 -3.21 16.83 1.46
N THR A 180 -3.54 15.69 0.86
CA THR A 180 -3.02 14.39 1.25
C THR A 180 -1.74 13.99 0.53
N THR A 181 -1.01 14.94 -0.04
CA THR A 181 0.30 14.64 -0.63
C THR A 181 1.32 14.30 0.45
N LEU A 182 2.20 13.35 0.19
CA LEU A 182 3.29 12.96 1.09
C LEU A 182 4.60 13.57 0.61
N SER A 183 5.24 14.37 1.47
CA SER A 183 6.64 14.77 1.35
C SER A 183 7.43 14.16 2.49
N ASN A 184 8.54 13.54 2.18
CA ASN A 184 9.51 12.99 3.12
C ASN A 184 10.82 12.72 2.37
N LYS A 185 11.81 12.07 2.97
CA LYS A 185 13.14 11.81 2.38
C LYS A 185 13.15 11.05 1.06
N TYR A 186 12.01 10.51 0.61
CA TYR A 186 11.85 9.73 -0.62
C TYR A 186 10.94 10.38 -1.66
N PHE A 187 10.18 11.42 -1.26
CA PHE A 187 9.23 12.13 -2.11
C PHE A 187 9.51 13.62 -2.08
N GLU A 188 9.99 14.14 -3.21
CA GLU A 188 10.55 15.47 -3.38
C GLU A 188 9.49 16.43 -3.97
N ILE A 189 9.40 17.62 -3.39
CA ILE A 189 8.61 18.74 -3.88
C ILE A 189 9.44 19.44 -4.98
N PRO A 190 8.86 19.76 -6.15
CA PRO A 190 9.57 20.55 -7.15
C PRO A 190 10.08 21.89 -6.58
N GLU A 191 11.30 22.30 -6.94
CA GLU A 191 11.96 23.51 -6.41
C GLU A 191 11.17 24.78 -6.67
N ASP A 192 10.46 24.85 -7.81
CA ASP A 192 9.63 25.99 -8.22
C ASP A 192 8.20 25.94 -7.67
N TYR A 193 7.88 24.97 -6.82
CA TYR A 193 6.54 24.83 -6.28
C TYR A 193 6.27 25.87 -5.19
N GLU A 194 5.16 26.59 -5.35
CA GLU A 194 4.57 27.45 -4.33
C GLU A 194 3.05 27.22 -4.30
N PRO A 195 2.46 26.96 -3.10
CA PRO A 195 1.01 26.82 -2.99
C PRO A 195 0.28 28.11 -3.37
N LYS A 196 -0.75 27.99 -4.22
CA LYS A 196 -1.48 29.16 -4.77
C LYS A 196 -2.50 29.74 -3.79
N ASP A 197 -2.87 29.01 -2.77
CA ASP A 197 -3.91 29.34 -1.78
C ASP A 197 -3.30 29.74 -0.41
N LEU A 198 -2.06 30.20 -0.40
CA LEU A 198 -1.41 30.76 0.81
C LEU A 198 -2.11 32.05 1.22
N ILE A 199 -2.44 32.15 2.50
CA ILE A 199 -2.98 33.36 3.14
C ILE A 199 -2.17 33.72 4.37
N ASP A 200 -2.13 35.00 4.69
CA ASP A 200 -1.48 35.52 5.88
C ASP A 200 -2.23 35.07 7.14
N MET A 201 -1.49 34.71 8.16
CA MET A 201 -2.02 34.33 9.46
C MET A 201 -2.17 35.56 10.34
N ASP A 202 -3.29 35.66 11.07
CA ASP A 202 -3.54 36.73 12.03
C ASP A 202 -2.62 36.59 13.26
N ASP A 203 -2.19 37.71 13.85
CA ASP A 203 -1.30 37.74 15.01
C ASP A 203 -1.87 37.02 16.24
N ASP A 204 -3.20 36.93 16.34
CA ASP A 204 -3.87 36.16 17.40
C ASP A 204 -3.56 34.65 17.38
N TYR A 205 -3.07 34.14 16.26
CA TYR A 205 -2.78 32.71 16.04
C TYR A 205 -1.30 32.46 15.73
N ALA A 206 -0.52 33.49 15.56
CA ALA A 206 0.92 33.43 15.24
C ALA A 206 1.74 34.11 16.33
N ASN A 207 2.90 33.54 16.64
CA ASN A 207 3.86 34.14 17.58
C ASN A 207 5.18 34.40 16.86
N ASN A 208 5.13 35.25 15.84
CA ASN A 208 6.33 35.61 15.07
C ASN A 208 6.38 37.12 14.84
N THR A 209 7.34 37.80 15.50
CA THR A 209 7.53 39.24 15.41
C THR A 209 8.38 39.68 14.23
N TYR A 210 8.99 38.74 13.49
CA TYR A 210 9.97 39.07 12.43
C TYR A 210 9.35 39.02 11.02
N ARG A 211 8.27 38.26 10.84
CA ARG A 211 7.61 38.09 9.55
C ARG A 211 6.17 37.64 9.71
N THR A 212 5.32 38.01 8.79
CA THR A 212 3.98 37.42 8.66
C THR A 212 4.07 35.95 8.24
N LEU A 213 3.48 35.08 9.04
CA LEU A 213 3.39 33.66 8.69
C LEU A 213 2.28 33.43 7.66
N LYS A 214 2.49 32.46 6.79
CA LYS A 214 1.51 32.06 5.78
C LYS A 214 1.19 30.58 5.89
N LEU A 215 -0.05 30.22 5.61
CA LEU A 215 -0.47 28.83 5.54
C LEU A 215 -1.51 28.69 4.42
N ARG A 216 -1.72 27.51 3.89
CA ARG A 216 -2.81 27.26 2.94
C ARG A 216 -4.15 27.53 3.61
N LYS A 217 -5.06 28.13 2.87
CA LYS A 217 -6.34 28.65 3.40
C LYS A 217 -7.11 27.64 4.24
N GLU A 218 -7.38 26.44 3.71
CA GLU A 218 -8.12 25.40 4.42
C GLU A 218 -7.41 24.97 5.72
N ALA A 219 -6.09 24.77 5.65
CA ALA A 219 -5.29 24.42 6.83
C ALA A 219 -5.38 25.51 7.89
N TYR A 220 -5.27 26.78 7.49
CA TYR A 220 -5.33 27.90 8.43
C TYR A 220 -6.73 28.05 9.08
N GLU A 221 -7.80 27.93 8.32
CA GLU A 221 -9.16 27.99 8.88
C GLU A 221 -9.35 26.89 9.95
N LYS A 222 -8.87 25.69 9.70
CA LYS A 222 -8.91 24.59 10.69
C LYS A 222 -7.96 24.78 11.86
N PHE A 223 -6.83 25.45 11.65
CA PHE A 223 -5.93 25.82 12.74
C PHE A 223 -6.58 26.85 13.68
N LYS A 224 -7.27 27.86 13.16
CA LYS A 224 -8.03 28.82 13.98
C LYS A 224 -9.09 28.12 14.82
N GLU A 225 -9.93 27.27 14.20
CA GLU A 225 -10.93 26.48 14.92
C GLU A 225 -10.29 25.66 16.06
N MET A 226 -9.14 25.06 15.81
CA MET A 226 -8.38 24.26 16.78
C MET A 226 -7.85 25.12 17.95
N CYS A 227 -7.27 26.27 17.66
CA CYS A 227 -6.78 27.20 18.67
C CYS A 227 -7.92 27.76 19.54
N ASP A 228 -9.05 28.12 18.93
CA ASP A 228 -10.20 28.64 19.66
C ASP A 228 -10.83 27.57 20.60
N ALA A 229 -10.84 26.32 20.14
CA ALA A 229 -11.30 25.21 20.99
C ALA A 229 -10.32 24.95 22.15
N SER A 230 -9.02 24.99 21.92
CA SER A 230 -8.02 24.77 22.96
C SER A 230 -8.06 25.87 24.03
N ARG A 231 -8.27 27.12 23.60
CA ARG A 231 -8.42 28.28 24.53
C ARG A 231 -9.62 28.13 25.46
N LYS A 232 -10.75 27.57 24.96
CA LYS A 232 -11.93 27.25 25.79
C LYS A 232 -11.63 26.17 26.85
N ASP A 233 -10.70 25.27 26.52
CA ASP A 233 -10.24 24.23 27.46
C ASP A 233 -9.07 24.73 28.35
N GLY A 234 -8.70 26.02 28.28
CA GLY A 234 -7.63 26.62 29.08
C GLY A 234 -6.21 26.39 28.54
N VAL A 235 -6.08 25.80 27.36
CA VAL A 235 -4.78 25.52 26.72
C VAL A 235 -4.53 26.52 25.59
N LYS A 236 -3.32 27.09 25.53
CA LYS A 236 -2.95 28.09 24.51
C LYS A 236 -1.70 27.64 23.77
N PHE A 237 -1.76 27.68 22.45
CA PHE A 237 -0.61 27.56 21.57
C PHE A 237 -0.78 28.45 20.34
N TYR A 238 0.33 28.74 19.67
CA TYR A 238 0.42 29.65 18.53
C TYR A 238 1.35 29.02 17.48
N ALA A 239 1.22 29.41 16.23
CA ALA A 239 2.21 29.07 15.22
C ALA A 239 3.46 29.94 15.39
N GLU A 240 4.65 29.33 15.40
CA GLU A 240 5.94 30.00 15.38
C GLU A 240 6.59 29.93 14.00
N SER A 241 6.28 28.87 13.25
CA SER A 241 6.69 28.68 11.88
C SER A 241 5.57 28.03 11.09
N ALA A 242 5.45 28.39 9.81
CA ALA A 242 4.44 27.87 8.90
C ALA A 242 5.04 27.63 7.51
N TYR A 243 4.46 28.16 6.44
CA TYR A 243 5.05 28.03 5.10
C TYR A 243 6.48 28.53 5.06
N ARG A 244 7.33 27.77 4.37
CA ARG A 244 8.71 28.10 4.04
C ARG A 244 8.92 27.87 2.54
N SER A 245 9.48 28.84 1.83
CA SER A 245 9.93 28.63 0.45
C SER A 245 11.12 27.65 0.42
N TYR A 246 11.37 27.07 -0.75
CA TYR A 246 12.56 26.24 -0.99
C TYR A 246 13.85 26.95 -0.56
N ASP A 247 14.04 28.21 -0.98
CA ASP A 247 15.22 29.00 -0.62
C ASP A 247 15.36 29.19 0.88
N TYR A 248 14.25 29.48 1.57
CA TYR A 248 14.29 29.65 3.02
C TYR A 248 14.59 28.35 3.74
N GLN A 249 14.03 27.23 3.28
CA GLN A 249 14.36 25.90 3.81
C GLN A 249 15.84 25.57 3.59
N ASN A 250 16.41 25.96 2.44
CA ASN A 250 17.84 25.79 2.14
C ASN A 250 18.73 26.54 3.12
N ILE A 251 18.35 27.76 3.50
CA ILE A 251 19.08 28.55 4.52
C ILE A 251 19.04 27.85 5.87
N ILE A 252 17.84 27.40 6.30
CA ILE A 252 17.65 26.67 7.56
C ILE A 252 18.52 25.42 7.59
N TYR A 253 18.44 24.60 6.55
CA TYR A 253 19.18 23.33 6.47
C TYR A 253 20.69 23.53 6.48
N LYS A 254 21.21 24.54 5.74
CA LYS A 254 22.64 24.90 5.75
C LYS A 254 23.13 25.36 7.14
N ASN A 255 22.31 26.09 7.86
CA ASN A 255 22.64 26.48 9.23
C ASN A 255 22.77 25.27 10.15
N TYR A 256 21.82 24.29 10.03
CA TYR A 256 21.89 23.03 10.76
C TYR A 256 23.15 22.21 10.43
N ILE A 257 23.56 22.16 9.16
CA ILE A 257 24.81 21.49 8.75
C ILE A 257 26.02 22.17 9.41
N ASN A 258 26.07 23.49 9.34
CA ASN A 258 27.20 24.25 9.88
C ASN A 258 27.36 24.06 11.39
N GLU A 259 26.25 23.96 12.11
CA GLU A 259 26.26 23.83 13.57
C GLU A 259 26.46 22.37 14.02
N ASN A 260 25.91 21.40 13.30
CA ASN A 260 25.73 20.02 13.80
C ASN A 260 26.35 18.94 12.91
N GLY A 261 26.77 19.30 11.69
CA GLY A 261 27.15 18.34 10.65
C GLY A 261 25.96 17.69 9.95
N GLN A 262 26.22 17.13 8.77
CA GLN A 262 25.16 16.64 7.86
C GLN A 262 24.34 15.51 8.46
N GLU A 263 24.96 14.54 9.11
CA GLU A 263 24.25 13.38 9.67
C GLU A 263 23.19 13.80 10.71
N LYS A 264 23.53 14.77 11.57
CA LYS A 264 22.56 15.32 12.52
C LYS A 264 21.54 16.21 11.82
N ALA A 265 21.97 17.05 10.88
CA ALA A 265 21.05 17.88 10.11
C ALA A 265 19.96 17.01 9.44
N ASP A 266 20.33 15.92 8.81
CA ASP A 266 19.37 14.97 8.17
C ASP A 266 18.38 14.33 9.15
N LYS A 267 18.68 14.29 10.45
CA LYS A 267 17.76 13.79 11.48
C LYS A 267 16.75 14.82 11.98
N TYR A 268 17.15 16.09 12.02
CA TYR A 268 16.38 17.14 12.69
C TYR A 268 15.80 18.17 11.73
N ALA A 269 16.26 18.22 10.48
CA ALA A 269 15.77 19.16 9.48
C ALA A 269 15.61 18.47 8.13
N ALA A 270 14.53 18.77 7.44
CA ALA A 270 14.35 18.33 6.06
C ALA A 270 15.27 19.12 5.13
N ARG A 271 15.85 18.45 4.12
CA ARG A 271 16.52 19.14 3.01
C ARG A 271 15.51 19.99 2.24
N PRO A 272 15.94 21.08 1.56
CA PRO A 272 15.07 21.80 0.64
C PRO A 272 14.49 20.84 -0.41
N GLY A 273 13.20 21.00 -0.74
CA GLY A 273 12.44 20.07 -1.57
C GLY A 273 11.81 18.88 -0.81
N PHE A 274 12.10 18.71 0.48
CA PHE A 274 11.62 17.57 1.27
C PHE A 274 10.87 17.97 2.55
N SER A 275 10.62 19.26 2.74
CA SER A 275 9.97 19.79 3.93
C SER A 275 8.47 19.94 3.73
N GLU A 276 7.68 19.42 4.66
CA GLU A 276 6.22 19.62 4.67
C GLU A 276 5.82 21.11 4.81
N HIS A 277 6.72 21.97 5.31
CA HIS A 277 6.51 23.41 5.33
C HIS A 277 6.45 24.03 3.94
N GLU A 278 7.16 23.46 2.95
CA GLU A 278 7.12 23.93 1.57
C GLU A 278 5.75 23.66 0.91
N LEU A 279 4.97 22.73 1.44
CA LEU A 279 3.59 22.47 1.01
C LEU A 279 2.57 23.45 1.59
N GLY A 280 2.99 24.32 2.54
CA GLY A 280 2.06 25.20 3.27
C GLY A 280 1.00 24.45 4.08
N LEU A 281 1.33 23.26 4.56
CA LEU A 281 0.43 22.37 5.30
C LEU A 281 0.96 21.97 6.68
N ALA A 282 2.17 22.39 7.04
CA ALA A 282 2.78 22.11 8.33
C ALA A 282 3.00 23.39 9.14
N LEU A 283 2.95 23.23 10.45
CA LEU A 283 3.18 24.26 11.45
C LEU A 283 4.14 23.75 12.51
N ASP A 284 5.09 24.61 12.93
CA ASP A 284 5.78 24.46 14.20
C ASP A 284 5.08 25.35 15.22
N LEU A 285 4.61 24.75 16.31
CA LEU A 285 3.91 25.48 17.36
C LEU A 285 4.89 26.22 18.26
N ALA A 286 4.45 27.38 18.73
CA ALA A 286 5.27 28.32 19.48
C ALA A 286 5.96 27.66 20.67
N ASN A 287 7.22 28.05 20.80
CA ASN A 287 8.07 27.67 21.89
C ASN A 287 8.45 26.19 21.85
N ILE A 288 9.20 25.80 20.80
CA ILE A 288 9.72 24.43 20.59
C ILE A 288 10.37 23.83 21.84
N TRP A 289 10.80 24.68 22.77
CA TRP A 289 11.38 24.24 24.05
C TRP A 289 10.33 23.98 25.13
N THR A 290 9.08 24.42 24.96
CA THR A 290 8.02 24.29 25.97
C THR A 290 6.95 23.27 25.58
N ILE A 291 6.67 23.03 24.29
CA ILE A 291 5.79 21.93 23.86
C ILE A 291 6.53 20.60 23.98
N THR A 292 6.58 20.09 25.19
CA THR A 292 7.14 18.77 25.48
C THR A 292 6.04 17.72 25.52
N THR A 293 6.40 16.45 25.35
CA THR A 293 5.44 15.33 25.47
C THR A 293 4.76 15.21 26.82
N LYS A 294 5.23 15.95 27.83
CA LYS A 294 4.62 16.03 29.18
C LYS A 294 3.72 17.27 29.37
N GLY A 295 3.82 18.25 28.44
CA GLY A 295 3.07 19.52 28.51
C GLY A 295 1.55 19.34 28.27
N GLU A 296 0.77 20.27 28.75
CA GLU A 296 -0.70 20.28 28.57
C GLU A 296 -1.06 20.50 27.09
N GLU A 297 -0.27 21.28 26.35
CA GLU A 297 -0.43 21.51 24.91
C GLU A 297 -0.34 20.21 24.14
N TYR A 298 0.70 19.40 24.38
CA TYR A 298 0.88 18.12 23.70
C TYR A 298 -0.24 17.12 24.05
N LYS A 299 -0.64 17.07 25.31
CA LYS A 299 -1.74 16.20 25.75
C LYS A 299 -3.05 16.60 25.07
N TRP A 300 -3.32 17.89 24.97
CA TRP A 300 -4.50 18.42 24.31
C TRP A 300 -4.47 18.09 22.80
N LEU A 301 -3.35 18.35 22.14
CA LEU A 301 -3.15 18.05 20.71
C LEU A 301 -3.34 16.55 20.42
N THR A 302 -2.73 15.68 21.21
CA THR A 302 -2.87 14.21 21.05
C THR A 302 -4.35 13.77 21.11
N LYS A 303 -5.15 14.44 21.94
CA LYS A 303 -6.58 14.10 22.13
C LYS A 303 -7.50 14.74 21.10
N ASN A 304 -7.14 15.89 20.53
CA ASN A 304 -8.09 16.74 19.82
C ASN A 304 -7.66 17.15 18.40
N ALA A 305 -6.36 17.21 18.06
CA ALA A 305 -5.89 17.77 16.79
C ALA A 305 -6.54 17.11 15.56
N TYR A 306 -6.75 15.80 15.60
CA TYR A 306 -7.37 15.05 14.50
C TYR A 306 -8.79 15.53 14.15
N LYS A 307 -9.52 16.10 15.11
CA LYS A 307 -10.89 16.65 14.88
C LYS A 307 -10.88 17.85 13.94
N TYR A 308 -9.72 18.51 13.85
CA TYR A 308 -9.47 19.68 13.02
C TYR A 308 -8.60 19.35 11.81
N GLY A 309 -8.35 18.06 11.55
CA GLY A 309 -7.58 17.60 10.40
C GLY A 309 -6.06 17.67 10.58
N TYR A 310 -5.57 17.91 11.80
CA TYR A 310 -4.15 17.93 12.13
C TYR A 310 -3.69 16.64 12.78
N ILE A 311 -2.43 16.29 12.54
CA ILE A 311 -1.72 15.19 13.20
C ILE A 311 -0.43 15.71 13.83
N ILE A 312 0.00 15.11 14.96
CA ILE A 312 1.36 15.21 15.43
C ILE A 312 2.20 14.32 14.52
N ARG A 313 3.11 14.93 13.75
CA ARG A 313 3.73 14.27 12.60
C ARG A 313 4.82 13.28 12.98
N TYR A 314 5.67 13.66 13.94
CA TYR A 314 6.88 12.94 14.30
C TYR A 314 6.85 12.53 15.77
N LYS A 315 6.40 11.27 16.03
CA LYS A 315 6.44 10.69 17.36
C LYS A 315 7.68 9.81 17.53
N LYS A 316 8.10 9.58 18.76
CA LYS A 316 9.31 8.79 19.05
C LYS A 316 9.25 7.37 18.50
N GLU A 317 8.11 6.74 18.62
CA GLU A 317 7.86 5.37 18.12
C GLU A 317 7.79 5.25 16.59
N TRP A 318 7.81 6.37 15.87
CA TRP A 318 7.68 6.43 14.40
C TRP A 318 8.97 6.82 13.67
N GLU A 319 10.07 7.05 14.40
CA GLU A 319 11.34 7.53 13.82
C GLU A 319 11.92 6.61 12.75
N ASP A 320 11.71 5.29 12.85
CA ASP A 320 12.18 4.30 11.88
C ASP A 320 11.41 4.34 10.54
N ILE A 321 10.19 4.88 10.54
CA ILE A 321 9.33 5.01 9.35
C ILE A 321 9.45 6.43 8.77
N THR A 322 9.39 7.46 9.63
CA THR A 322 9.44 8.85 9.16
C THR A 322 10.85 9.29 8.75
N GLY A 323 11.86 8.65 9.35
CA GLY A 323 13.27 8.99 9.16
C GLY A 323 13.70 10.27 9.86
N TYR A 324 12.82 10.92 10.63
CA TYR A 324 13.09 12.11 11.42
C TYR A 324 12.97 11.85 12.91
N SER A 325 13.72 12.59 13.71
CA SER A 325 13.59 12.57 15.17
C SER A 325 12.22 13.07 15.61
N ALA A 326 11.81 12.66 16.81
CA ALA A 326 10.52 13.08 17.36
C ALA A 326 10.44 14.59 17.57
N GLU A 327 9.33 15.19 17.14
CA GLU A 327 9.02 16.61 17.26
C GLU A 327 7.62 16.79 17.82
N SER A 328 7.52 17.18 19.08
CA SER A 328 6.22 17.37 19.75
C SER A 328 5.47 18.63 19.30
N TRP A 329 6.18 19.56 18.66
CA TRP A 329 5.69 20.84 18.18
C TRP A 329 5.24 20.83 16.71
N HIS A 330 5.74 19.89 15.92
CA HIS A 330 5.45 19.82 14.48
C HIS A 330 4.12 19.13 14.21
N ILE A 331 3.17 19.87 13.67
CA ILE A 331 1.86 19.36 13.27
C ILE A 331 1.64 19.52 11.77
N ARG A 332 0.99 18.52 11.18
CA ARG A 332 0.69 18.50 9.74
C ARG A 332 -0.82 18.44 9.51
N TYR A 333 -1.33 19.32 8.66
CA TYR A 333 -2.70 19.26 8.17
C TYR A 333 -2.82 18.21 7.06
N VAL A 334 -3.72 17.25 7.23
CA VAL A 334 -3.99 16.15 6.28
C VAL A 334 -5.50 16.02 5.96
N GLY A 335 -6.31 16.93 6.50
CA GLY A 335 -7.76 16.87 6.43
C GLY A 335 -8.39 15.97 7.51
N VAL A 336 -9.61 16.31 7.94
CA VAL A 336 -10.29 15.65 9.09
C VAL A 336 -10.43 14.14 8.89
N LYS A 337 -10.77 13.71 7.67
CA LYS A 337 -10.95 12.29 7.37
C LYS A 337 -9.66 11.48 7.55
N ALA A 338 -8.56 11.98 6.98
CA ALA A 338 -7.25 11.32 7.10
C ALA A 338 -6.75 11.32 8.54
N ALA A 339 -6.80 12.48 9.20
CA ALA A 339 -6.39 12.62 10.59
C ALA A 339 -7.16 11.69 11.54
N SER A 340 -8.47 11.52 11.31
CA SER A 340 -9.31 10.62 12.10
C SER A 340 -8.93 9.14 11.95
N VAL A 341 -8.56 8.71 10.73
CA VAL A 341 -8.09 7.34 10.49
C VAL A 341 -6.73 7.12 11.16
N ILE A 342 -5.78 8.05 10.95
CA ILE A 342 -4.44 8.01 11.55
C ILE A 342 -4.53 7.92 13.08
N GLN A 343 -5.39 8.74 13.68
CA GLN A 343 -5.61 8.72 15.13
C GLN A 343 -6.23 7.39 15.61
N LYS A 344 -7.24 6.89 14.89
CA LYS A 344 -7.95 5.66 15.25
C LYS A 344 -7.08 4.42 15.14
N GLU A 345 -6.30 4.34 14.08
CA GLU A 345 -5.45 3.19 13.80
C GLU A 345 -4.05 3.30 14.43
N ASN A 346 -3.71 4.47 14.97
CA ASN A 346 -2.40 4.80 15.53
C ASN A 346 -1.24 4.46 14.59
N ILE A 347 -1.37 4.90 13.33
CA ILE A 347 -0.40 4.69 12.26
C ILE A 347 0.31 5.98 11.87
N THR A 348 1.44 5.87 11.22
CA THR A 348 2.16 7.00 10.63
C THR A 348 1.41 7.58 9.42
N TYR A 349 1.78 8.79 9.00
CA TYR A 349 1.23 9.36 7.77
C TYR A 349 1.70 8.59 6.53
N GLU A 350 2.89 8.04 6.55
CA GLU A 350 3.43 7.13 5.54
C GLU A 350 2.54 5.90 5.34
N GLU A 351 2.20 5.21 6.42
CA GLU A 351 1.33 4.03 6.38
C GLU A 351 -0.07 4.38 5.89
N TYR A 352 -0.62 5.50 6.38
CA TYR A 352 -1.90 5.99 5.86
C TYR A 352 -1.85 6.25 4.35
N TYR A 353 -0.79 6.92 3.88
CA TYR A 353 -0.62 7.22 2.46
C TYR A 353 -0.55 5.95 1.62
N ALA A 354 0.22 4.96 2.06
CA ALA A 354 0.31 3.67 1.39
C ALA A 354 -1.06 2.96 1.37
N LYS A 355 -1.68 2.78 2.52
CA LYS A 355 -2.92 2.00 2.67
C LYS A 355 -4.14 2.64 2.01
N TYR A 356 -4.27 3.97 2.06
CA TYR A 356 -5.51 4.67 1.70
C TYR A 356 -5.40 5.56 0.46
N ILE A 357 -4.20 5.97 0.07
CA ILE A 357 -4.00 6.83 -1.11
C ILE A 357 -3.43 6.02 -2.29
N LEU A 358 -2.34 5.26 -2.09
CA LEU A 358 -1.73 4.47 -3.17
C LEU A 358 -2.65 3.32 -3.61
N THR A 359 -3.33 2.63 -2.71
CA THR A 359 -4.26 1.54 -3.02
C THR A 359 -5.39 2.02 -3.92
N LYS A 360 -5.99 3.19 -3.65
CA LYS A 360 -7.05 3.76 -4.50
C LYS A 360 -6.56 4.16 -5.89
N LYS A 361 -5.31 4.60 -6.01
CA LYS A 361 -4.71 4.94 -7.32
C LYS A 361 -4.40 3.69 -8.14
N SER A 362 -4.21 2.54 -7.50
CA SER A 362 -3.96 1.24 -8.17
C SER A 362 -5.24 0.57 -8.67
N SER A 363 -6.41 0.96 -8.15
CA SER A 363 -7.72 0.37 -8.51
C SER A 363 -8.43 1.11 -9.67
N LYS A 364 -7.86 2.19 -10.17
CA LYS A 364 -8.33 2.93 -11.35
C LYS A 364 -7.44 2.65 -12.56
#